data_6bad064faa4f2127e0df3d4c72719d0a
#
_entry.id   6bad064faa4f2127e0df3d4c72719d0a
#
_cell.length_a   1.000
_cell.length_b   1.000
_cell.length_c   1.000
_cell.angle_alpha   90.00
_cell.angle_beta   90.00
_cell.angle_gamma   90.00
#
_symmetry.space_group_name_H-M   'P 1'
#
loop_
_entity.id
_entity.type
_entity.pdbx_description
1 polymer ?
#
loop_
_entity_poly.entity_id
_entity_poly.type
_entity_poly.pdbx_seq_one_letter_code
_entity_poly.pdbx_strand_id
1 'polypeptide(L)'
;MRGLLGLESKGRQFKDRFLIADVKMKLDRPAERWFWFDPEFHRNQSVLLHMQPDNVWRIDFQLGWDADPEEEKKPEKIIPRVKALLGEDAQFVLEWASVYTFSCLRMDRFRQGRVFFAGDSAHGVSPFGARGANSGVQDAENLAWKLAAVLRHQAPDALLDSYGHEREYAADENILNSTRATDFITPKSEISRLFRDAVLELAKSHAFARTLVNSGRLSVPATLRTSALNSPDTDAFEGSLVPGAVAADAPVIRADGQAGWLLHEAGSCAFTAVVFGDGETADRAAIAAAEAGAAAGVPVTTVRVPIDEAHALATRRYDARDGTVYLLRPDQHVCARWRRADAGAVRAALDRALCCNA
;
A
#
# COMPACT_ATOMS: atom_id res chain seq x y z
N MET A 1 9.13 15.08 -19.11
CA MET A 1 7.94 14.63 -19.86
C MET A 1 6.70 15.44 -19.51
N ARG A 2 6.29 15.56 -18.20
CA ARG A 2 5.11 16.38 -17.82
C ARG A 2 5.10 17.77 -18.44
N GLY A 3 6.18 18.56 -18.25
CA GLY A 3 6.28 19.94 -18.80
C GLY A 3 6.18 20.00 -20.32
N LEU A 4 6.70 18.99 -21.04
CA LEU A 4 6.60 18.93 -22.51
C LEU A 4 5.15 18.68 -22.99
N LEU A 5 4.30 18.10 -22.14
CA LEU A 5 2.88 17.86 -22.40
C LEU A 5 1.98 18.95 -21.81
N GLY A 6 2.54 20.00 -21.21
CA GLY A 6 1.79 21.05 -20.54
C GLY A 6 1.04 20.57 -19.30
N LEU A 7 1.51 19.49 -18.66
CA LEU A 7 0.88 18.88 -17.50
C LEU A 7 1.58 19.31 -16.21
N GLU A 8 0.80 19.49 -15.15
CA GLU A 8 1.27 19.92 -13.84
C GLU A 8 0.83 18.98 -12.74
N SER A 9 1.56 18.98 -11.63
CA SER A 9 1.12 18.34 -10.38
C SER A 9 0.55 19.39 -9.45
N LYS A 10 -0.56 19.07 -8.79
CA LYS A 10 -1.28 19.93 -7.85
C LYS A 10 -1.29 19.32 -6.46
N GLY A 11 -1.28 20.15 -5.43
CA GLY A 11 -1.35 19.72 -4.04
C GLY A 11 -0.62 20.66 -3.09
N ARG A 12 -0.08 20.11 -2.01
CA ARG A 12 0.54 20.86 -0.91
C ARG A 12 2.03 20.51 -0.77
N GLN A 13 2.87 21.53 -0.67
CA GLN A 13 4.23 21.38 -0.17
C GLN A 13 4.27 21.75 1.32
N PHE A 14 4.88 20.89 2.14
CA PHE A 14 5.04 21.13 3.56
C PHE A 14 6.21 22.10 3.80
N LYS A 15 6.00 23.00 4.77
CA LYS A 15 7.03 23.96 5.20
C LYS A 15 7.93 23.37 6.31
N ASP A 16 8.13 22.08 6.33
CA ASP A 16 9.05 21.41 7.22
C ASP A 16 10.15 20.79 6.39
N ARG A 17 11.35 20.86 6.93
CA ARG A 17 12.51 20.16 6.41
C ARG A 17 12.88 19.07 7.39
N PHE A 18 13.46 18.01 6.88
CA PHE A 18 13.96 16.90 7.68
C PHE A 18 15.38 16.59 7.27
N LEU A 19 16.28 16.68 8.24
CA LEU A 19 17.63 16.16 8.09
C LEU A 19 17.57 14.66 8.35
N ILE A 20 17.94 13.88 7.35
CA ILE A 20 18.11 12.44 7.45
C ILE A 20 19.60 12.16 7.54
N ALA A 21 20.03 11.49 8.60
CA ALA A 21 21.41 11.08 8.81
C ALA A 21 21.48 9.57 9.01
N ASP A 22 22.26 8.89 8.19
CA ASP A 22 22.59 7.48 8.35
C ASP A 22 23.93 7.37 9.06
N VAL A 23 23.92 6.75 10.23
CA VAL A 23 25.11 6.54 11.04
C VAL A 23 25.35 5.05 11.27
N LYS A 24 26.58 4.63 11.11
CA LYS A 24 27.00 3.26 11.42
C LYS A 24 27.47 3.18 12.86
N MET A 25 26.80 2.35 13.65
CA MET A 25 27.13 2.18 15.07
C MET A 25 26.63 0.83 15.58
N LYS A 26 27.29 0.34 16.64
CA LYS A 26 26.74 -0.73 17.46
C LYS A 26 25.94 -0.09 18.59
N LEU A 27 24.65 -0.30 18.58
CA LEU A 27 23.75 0.21 19.60
C LEU A 27 23.03 -0.98 20.25
N ASP A 28 23.15 -1.11 21.56
CA ASP A 28 22.47 -2.13 22.35
C ASP A 28 21.01 -1.68 22.62
N ARG A 29 20.23 -1.68 21.54
CA ARG A 29 18.79 -1.42 21.55
C ARG A 29 18.10 -2.40 20.62
N PRO A 30 16.84 -2.75 20.91
CA PRO A 30 16.06 -3.59 20.00
C PRO A 30 15.91 -2.90 18.63
N ALA A 31 15.79 -3.71 17.57
CA ALA A 31 15.58 -3.24 16.19
C ALA A 31 14.15 -2.69 16.02
N GLU A 32 13.86 -1.61 16.73
CA GLU A 32 12.57 -0.94 16.77
C GLU A 32 12.65 0.44 16.13
N ARG A 33 11.47 1.00 15.83
CA ARG A 33 11.32 2.37 15.38
C ARG A 33 10.96 3.26 16.56
N TRP A 34 11.88 4.15 16.94
CA TRP A 34 11.72 5.10 18.02
C TRP A 34 11.31 6.46 17.47
N PHE A 35 10.28 7.05 18.06
CA PHE A 35 9.78 8.35 17.64
C PHE A 35 9.58 9.28 18.84
N TRP A 36 10.22 10.44 18.80
CA TRP A 36 10.07 11.51 19.79
C TRP A 36 9.34 12.67 19.16
N PHE A 37 8.29 13.17 19.79
CA PHE A 37 7.47 14.26 19.28
C PHE A 37 7.95 15.66 19.70
N ASP A 38 8.62 15.79 20.85
CA ASP A 38 9.18 17.05 21.38
C ASP A 38 10.23 16.71 22.46
N PRO A 39 11.35 16.10 22.10
CA PRO A 39 12.36 15.72 23.09
C PRO A 39 13.13 16.94 23.60
N GLU A 40 13.68 16.81 24.82
CA GLU A 40 14.48 17.88 25.42
C GLU A 40 15.71 18.27 24.59
N PHE A 41 16.31 17.32 23.95
CA PHE A 41 17.48 17.51 23.09
C PHE A 41 17.16 18.11 21.72
N HIS A 42 15.87 18.22 21.33
CA HIS A 42 15.44 18.78 20.03
C HIS A 42 14.03 19.40 20.16
N ARG A 43 13.94 20.48 20.92
CA ARG A 43 12.67 21.12 21.31
C ARG A 43 11.83 21.63 20.14
N ASN A 44 10.51 21.49 20.27
CA ASN A 44 9.50 21.89 19.29
C ASN A 44 9.54 21.13 17.94
N GLN A 45 10.34 20.09 17.85
CA GLN A 45 10.56 19.33 16.64
C GLN A 45 10.59 17.84 16.94
N SER A 46 10.23 17.02 15.97
CA SER A 46 10.24 15.57 16.13
C SER A 46 11.58 14.95 15.71
N VAL A 47 11.88 13.80 16.30
CA VAL A 47 13.04 12.98 15.93
C VAL A 47 12.59 11.53 15.77
N LEU A 48 13.14 10.85 14.76
CA LEU A 48 12.95 9.44 14.49
C LEU A 48 14.30 8.74 14.50
N LEU A 49 14.36 7.53 15.07
CA LEU A 49 15.52 6.64 15.02
C LEU A 49 15.04 5.24 14.65
N HIS A 50 15.66 4.61 13.65
CA HIS A 50 15.40 3.20 13.36
C HIS A 50 16.59 2.52 12.70
N MET A 51 16.71 1.21 12.98
CA MET A 51 17.77 0.38 12.43
C MET A 51 17.51 0.06 10.95
N GLN A 52 18.57 0.11 10.17
CA GLN A 52 18.68 -0.36 8.79
C GLN A 52 19.59 -1.61 8.76
N PRO A 53 19.70 -2.34 7.63
CA PRO A 53 20.71 -3.39 7.49
C PRO A 53 22.14 -2.90 7.83
N ASP A 54 23.06 -3.82 8.10
CA ASP A 54 24.49 -3.59 8.26
C ASP A 54 24.90 -2.68 9.43
N ASN A 55 24.10 -2.67 10.51
CA ASN A 55 24.29 -1.81 11.69
C ASN A 55 24.24 -0.31 11.37
N VAL A 56 23.57 0.06 10.29
CA VAL A 56 23.26 1.45 10.00
C VAL A 56 22.01 1.85 10.76
N TRP A 57 22.03 3.02 11.38
CA TRP A 57 20.90 3.61 12.06
C TRP A 57 20.52 4.92 11.38
N ARG A 58 19.29 5.01 10.91
CA ARG A 58 18.74 6.22 10.32
C ARG A 58 18.13 7.09 11.39
N ILE A 59 18.51 8.36 11.38
CA ILE A 59 18.00 9.38 12.28
C ILE A 59 17.37 10.50 11.42
N ASP A 60 16.10 10.78 11.64
CA ASP A 60 15.40 11.88 10.96
C ASP A 60 15.15 12.99 11.99
N PHE A 61 15.79 14.14 11.82
CA PHE A 61 15.56 15.34 12.62
C PHE A 61 14.65 16.30 11.88
N GLN A 62 13.48 16.62 12.43
CA GLN A 62 12.67 17.71 11.90
C GLN A 62 13.43 19.03 12.05
N LEU A 63 13.42 19.85 11.02
CA LEU A 63 14.01 21.19 10.99
C LEU A 63 12.93 22.24 10.71
N GLY A 64 13.17 23.48 11.10
CA GLY A 64 12.35 24.62 10.68
C GLY A 64 12.45 24.88 9.17
N TRP A 65 11.48 25.61 8.63
CA TRP A 65 11.48 25.98 7.22
C TRP A 65 12.66 26.85 6.82
N ASP A 66 13.16 27.70 7.75
CA ASP A 66 14.24 28.62 7.52
C ASP A 66 15.63 27.94 7.57
N ALA A 67 15.71 26.67 7.90
CA ALA A 67 16.96 25.92 7.93
C ALA A 67 17.56 25.83 6.53
N ASP A 68 18.84 26.19 6.37
CA ASP A 68 19.57 26.04 5.11
C ASP A 68 19.95 24.56 4.87
N PRO A 69 19.45 23.90 3.82
CA PRO A 69 19.74 22.50 3.55
C PRO A 69 21.24 22.20 3.39
N GLU A 70 22.02 23.13 2.84
CA GLU A 70 23.45 22.93 2.62
C GLU A 70 24.25 23.06 3.92
N GLU A 71 23.82 23.94 4.83
CA GLU A 71 24.44 24.08 6.14
C GLU A 71 24.06 22.92 7.08
N GLU A 72 22.77 22.52 7.07
CA GLU A 72 22.27 21.53 8.02
C GLU A 72 22.79 20.11 7.79
N LYS A 73 23.23 19.79 6.57
CA LYS A 73 23.83 18.48 6.26
C LYS A 73 25.34 18.38 6.54
N LYS A 74 25.97 19.46 7.04
CA LYS A 74 27.40 19.44 7.40
C LYS A 74 27.63 18.60 8.65
N PRO A 75 28.74 17.84 8.72
CA PRO A 75 29.07 17.02 9.92
C PRO A 75 29.07 17.82 11.23
N GLU A 76 29.51 19.08 11.19
CA GLU A 76 29.57 19.99 12.35
C GLU A 76 28.18 20.31 12.92
N LYS A 77 27.11 20.18 12.12
CA LYS A 77 25.72 20.35 12.53
C LYS A 77 25.07 19.01 12.93
N ILE A 78 25.45 17.93 12.27
CA ILE A 78 24.87 16.60 12.46
C ILE A 78 25.41 15.94 13.73
N ILE A 79 26.74 15.92 13.89
CA ILE A 79 27.39 15.19 14.99
C ILE A 79 26.88 15.63 16.37
N PRO A 80 26.75 16.94 16.68
CA PRO A 80 26.21 17.37 17.96
C PRO A 80 24.76 16.91 18.20
N ARG A 81 23.91 16.89 17.15
CA ARG A 81 22.53 16.39 17.26
C ARG A 81 22.47 14.90 17.55
N VAL A 82 23.31 14.12 16.86
CA VAL A 82 23.39 12.68 17.08
C VAL A 82 23.88 12.38 18.49
N LYS A 83 24.88 13.11 18.99
CA LYS A 83 25.36 13.00 20.36
C LYS A 83 24.31 13.43 21.39
N ALA A 84 23.56 14.48 21.13
CA ALA A 84 22.46 14.89 22.01
C ALA A 84 21.36 13.82 22.14
N LEU A 85 21.12 13.03 21.08
CA LEU A 85 20.18 11.91 21.09
C LEU A 85 20.73 10.66 21.78
N LEU A 86 22.00 10.32 21.51
CA LEU A 86 22.60 9.02 21.89
C LEU A 86 23.47 9.09 23.15
N GLY A 87 23.89 10.28 23.55
CA GLY A 87 24.87 10.55 24.62
C GLY A 87 26.21 11.03 24.07
N GLU A 88 26.92 11.84 24.85
CA GLU A 88 28.20 12.47 24.43
C GLU A 88 29.29 11.45 24.07
N ASP A 89 29.25 10.28 24.72
CA ASP A 89 30.23 9.20 24.53
C ASP A 89 29.91 8.27 23.37
N ALA A 90 28.80 8.53 22.64
CA ALA A 90 28.37 7.68 21.54
C ALA A 90 29.43 7.62 20.42
N GLN A 91 29.76 6.39 20.02
CA GLN A 91 30.73 6.12 18.96
C GLN A 91 29.95 5.72 17.69
N PHE A 92 30.10 6.50 16.64
CA PHE A 92 29.45 6.26 15.33
C PHE A 92 30.27 6.84 14.19
N VAL A 93 30.00 6.35 12.98
CA VAL A 93 30.52 6.92 11.74
C VAL A 93 29.33 7.45 10.94
N LEU A 94 29.37 8.71 10.55
CA LEU A 94 28.38 9.29 9.65
C LEU A 94 28.65 8.75 8.24
N GLU A 95 27.69 8.00 7.69
CA GLU A 95 27.82 7.42 6.36
C GLU A 95 27.15 8.29 5.29
N TRP A 96 26.01 8.88 5.62
CA TRP A 96 25.24 9.66 4.65
C TRP A 96 24.34 10.68 5.34
N ALA A 97 24.11 11.81 4.68
CA ALA A 97 23.14 12.80 5.14
C ALA A 97 22.46 13.53 3.96
N SER A 98 21.21 13.89 4.16
CA SER A 98 20.45 14.72 3.23
C SER A 98 19.37 15.52 3.95
N VAL A 99 18.94 16.62 3.35
CA VAL A 99 17.80 17.40 3.86
C VAL A 99 16.66 17.33 2.86
N TYR A 100 15.51 16.89 3.31
CA TYR A 100 14.31 16.70 2.51
C TYR A 100 13.23 17.72 2.85
N THR A 101 12.53 18.14 1.80
CA THR A 101 11.26 18.86 1.89
C THR A 101 10.18 17.97 1.30
N PHE A 102 9.09 17.77 2.04
CA PHE A 102 8.01 16.88 1.62
C PHE A 102 6.92 17.62 0.87
N SER A 103 6.32 16.92 -0.07
CA SER A 103 5.14 17.40 -0.76
C SER A 103 4.16 16.26 -1.00
N CYS A 104 2.87 16.59 -0.89
CA CYS A 104 1.77 15.71 -1.26
C CYS A 104 1.13 16.30 -2.51
N LEU A 105 1.49 15.79 -3.66
CA LEU A 105 1.11 16.30 -4.97
C LEU A 105 0.63 15.16 -5.86
N ARG A 106 -0.28 15.41 -6.77
CA ARG A 106 -0.56 14.52 -7.88
C ARG A 106 -0.92 15.27 -9.15
N MET A 107 -0.80 14.59 -10.28
CA MET A 107 -1.35 15.02 -11.56
C MET A 107 -2.88 14.87 -11.56
N ASP A 108 -3.57 15.69 -12.34
CA ASP A 108 -5.03 15.55 -12.51
C ASP A 108 -5.39 14.23 -13.19
N ARG A 109 -4.56 13.77 -14.15
CA ARG A 109 -4.75 12.52 -14.89
C ARG A 109 -3.43 11.78 -15.05
N PHE A 110 -3.46 10.44 -14.88
CA PHE A 110 -2.29 9.58 -15.01
C PHE A 110 -2.10 9.01 -16.42
N ARG A 111 -3.10 9.19 -17.29
CA ARG A 111 -3.02 8.84 -18.72
C ARG A 111 -3.20 10.10 -19.59
N GLN A 112 -2.31 10.26 -20.57
CA GLN A 112 -2.44 11.28 -21.64
C GLN A 112 -2.16 10.62 -22.99
N GLY A 113 -3.22 10.20 -23.68
CA GLY A 113 -3.09 9.44 -24.90
C GLY A 113 -2.34 8.12 -24.68
N ARG A 114 -1.15 8.00 -25.29
CA ARG A 114 -0.28 6.82 -25.16
C ARG A 114 0.81 6.97 -24.08
N VAL A 115 0.79 8.04 -23.32
CA VAL A 115 1.72 8.29 -22.22
C VAL A 115 1.04 8.01 -20.90
N PHE A 116 1.68 7.20 -20.06
CA PHE A 116 1.22 6.86 -18.72
C PHE A 116 2.24 7.35 -17.71
N PHE A 117 1.76 7.86 -16.59
CA PHE A 117 2.56 8.31 -15.46
C PHE A 117 2.32 7.38 -14.27
N ALA A 118 3.40 6.97 -13.60
CA ALA A 118 3.37 6.08 -12.45
C ALA A 118 4.36 6.54 -11.38
N GLY A 119 4.14 6.18 -10.12
CA GLY A 119 5.00 6.55 -9.00
C GLY A 119 5.19 8.06 -8.89
N ASP A 120 6.38 8.51 -8.54
CA ASP A 120 6.72 9.92 -8.32
C ASP A 120 6.51 10.81 -9.56
N SER A 121 6.43 10.22 -10.75
CA SER A 121 6.07 10.98 -11.96
C SER A 121 4.59 11.36 -11.99
N ALA A 122 3.71 10.63 -11.31
CA ALA A 122 2.28 10.84 -11.25
C ALA A 122 1.84 11.50 -9.94
N HIS A 123 2.38 11.06 -8.81
CA HIS A 123 2.02 11.53 -7.48
C HIS A 123 3.20 11.42 -6.51
N GLY A 124 3.23 12.31 -5.54
CA GLY A 124 4.16 12.27 -4.42
C GLY A 124 3.41 12.34 -3.09
N VAL A 125 3.91 11.68 -2.09
CA VAL A 125 3.38 11.70 -0.72
C VAL A 125 4.51 11.93 0.28
N SER A 126 4.17 12.40 1.49
CA SER A 126 5.16 12.49 2.55
C SER A 126 5.63 11.08 2.97
N PRO A 127 6.82 10.92 3.54
CA PRO A 127 7.36 9.62 3.95
C PRO A 127 6.61 9.03 5.14
N PHE A 128 5.83 9.83 5.86
CA PHE A 128 5.05 9.38 7.00
C PHE A 128 3.93 8.46 6.54
N GLY A 129 4.11 7.17 6.83
CA GLY A 129 3.21 6.11 6.41
C GLY A 129 3.78 5.17 5.35
N ALA A 130 5.04 5.36 4.90
CA ALA A 130 5.74 4.48 3.96
C ALA A 130 4.94 4.20 2.67
N ARG A 131 4.24 5.20 2.12
CA ARG A 131 3.27 5.01 1.02
C ARG A 131 3.84 5.24 -0.38
N GLY A 132 4.89 6.07 -0.52
CA GLY A 132 5.40 6.50 -1.82
C GLY A 132 5.85 5.33 -2.71
N ALA A 133 6.90 4.63 -2.31
CA ALA A 133 7.42 3.49 -3.08
C ALA A 133 6.38 2.37 -3.25
N ASN A 134 5.64 2.04 -2.18
CA ASN A 134 4.58 1.03 -2.23
C ASN A 134 3.48 1.39 -3.25
N SER A 135 3.08 2.65 -3.31
CA SER A 135 2.11 3.13 -4.31
C SER A 135 2.67 3.03 -5.73
N GLY A 136 3.95 3.37 -5.93
CA GLY A 136 4.60 3.25 -7.23
C GLY A 136 4.68 1.80 -7.74
N VAL A 137 4.94 0.83 -6.84
CA VAL A 137 4.88 -0.61 -7.18
C VAL A 137 3.46 -1.01 -7.57
N GLN A 138 2.45 -0.58 -6.81
CA GLN A 138 1.04 -0.84 -7.13
C GLN A 138 0.61 -0.21 -8.45
N ASP A 139 1.11 0.99 -8.77
CA ASP A 139 0.85 1.63 -10.07
C ASP A 139 1.41 0.79 -11.21
N ALA A 140 2.67 0.35 -11.06
CA ALA A 140 3.33 -0.47 -12.08
C ALA A 140 2.61 -1.81 -12.30
N GLU A 141 2.22 -2.48 -11.22
CA GLU A 141 1.50 -3.74 -11.29
C GLU A 141 0.12 -3.58 -11.92
N ASN A 142 -0.65 -2.56 -11.49
CA ASN A 142 -1.96 -2.25 -12.04
C ASN A 142 -1.90 -1.90 -13.53
N LEU A 143 -0.89 -1.15 -13.96
CA LEU A 143 -0.71 -0.77 -15.36
C LEU A 143 -0.22 -1.95 -16.22
N ALA A 144 0.72 -2.74 -15.71
CA ALA A 144 1.41 -3.77 -16.49
C ALA A 144 0.46 -4.85 -17.02
N TRP A 145 -0.44 -5.39 -16.17
CA TRP A 145 -1.38 -6.41 -16.63
C TRP A 145 -2.40 -5.86 -17.61
N LYS A 146 -2.86 -4.61 -17.44
CA LYS A 146 -3.80 -3.95 -18.35
C LYS A 146 -3.18 -3.70 -19.71
N LEU A 147 -1.93 -3.20 -19.72
CA LEU A 147 -1.16 -3.05 -20.96
C LEU A 147 -0.97 -4.41 -21.66
N ALA A 148 -0.60 -5.45 -20.91
CA ALA A 148 -0.42 -6.78 -21.48
C ALA A 148 -1.71 -7.31 -22.11
N ALA A 149 -2.86 -7.14 -21.44
CA ALA A 149 -4.15 -7.58 -21.96
C ALA A 149 -4.54 -6.84 -23.27
N VAL A 150 -4.33 -5.52 -23.31
CA VAL A 150 -4.63 -4.72 -24.52
C VAL A 150 -3.68 -5.05 -25.67
N LEU A 151 -2.36 -5.15 -25.39
CA LEU A 151 -1.37 -5.46 -26.44
C LEU A 151 -1.51 -6.89 -27.00
N ARG A 152 -2.08 -7.81 -26.21
CA ARG A 152 -2.41 -9.19 -26.65
C ARG A 152 -3.79 -9.30 -27.29
N HIS A 153 -4.50 -8.19 -27.49
CA HIS A 153 -5.87 -8.15 -28.02
C HIS A 153 -6.89 -8.95 -27.18
N GLN A 154 -6.63 -9.09 -25.87
CA GLN A 154 -7.52 -9.73 -24.91
C GLN A 154 -8.52 -8.73 -24.28
N ALA A 155 -8.26 -7.44 -24.42
CA ALA A 155 -9.10 -6.36 -23.92
C ALA A 155 -9.05 -5.13 -24.84
N PRO A 156 -10.10 -4.30 -24.87
CA PRO A 156 -10.10 -3.04 -25.61
C PRO A 156 -9.22 -1.97 -24.93
N ASP A 157 -8.82 -0.94 -25.67
CA ASP A 157 -8.02 0.20 -25.16
C ASP A 157 -8.69 0.91 -23.96
N ALA A 158 -10.02 0.85 -23.86
CA ALA A 158 -10.80 1.38 -22.74
C ALA A 158 -10.38 0.80 -21.37
N LEU A 159 -9.83 -0.43 -21.32
CA LEU A 159 -9.28 -0.98 -20.09
C LEU A 159 -8.18 -0.10 -19.50
N LEU A 160 -7.39 0.58 -20.32
CA LEU A 160 -6.29 1.44 -19.89
C LEU A 160 -6.78 2.73 -19.20
N ASP A 161 -8.02 3.17 -19.44
CA ASP A 161 -8.61 4.31 -18.73
C ASP A 161 -8.87 3.99 -17.26
N SER A 162 -9.17 2.71 -16.98
CA SER A 162 -9.34 2.26 -15.60
C SER A 162 -8.06 2.38 -14.75
N TYR A 163 -6.87 2.37 -15.36
CA TYR A 163 -5.61 2.66 -14.67
C TYR A 163 -5.64 4.05 -14.02
N GLY A 164 -6.00 5.07 -14.81
CA GLY A 164 -6.14 6.45 -14.32
C GLY A 164 -7.14 6.51 -13.16
N HIS A 165 -8.36 6.05 -13.37
CA HIS A 165 -9.43 6.11 -12.37
C HIS A 165 -9.04 5.42 -11.05
N GLU A 166 -8.48 4.23 -11.11
CA GLU A 166 -8.10 3.46 -9.92
C GLU A 166 -6.90 4.07 -9.19
N ARG A 167 -5.86 4.48 -9.93
CA ARG A 167 -4.62 4.95 -9.30
C ARG A 167 -4.71 6.41 -8.86
N GLU A 168 -5.48 7.25 -9.55
CA GLU A 168 -5.84 8.60 -9.11
C GLU A 168 -6.62 8.55 -7.78
N TYR A 169 -7.64 7.66 -7.68
CA TYR A 169 -8.36 7.42 -6.42
C TYR A 169 -7.42 6.95 -5.30
N ALA A 170 -6.57 5.96 -5.57
CA ALA A 170 -5.61 5.46 -4.60
C ALA A 170 -4.59 6.53 -4.17
N ALA A 171 -4.16 7.40 -5.08
CA ALA A 171 -3.28 8.52 -4.77
C ALA A 171 -3.97 9.54 -3.86
N ASP A 172 -5.25 9.87 -4.08
CA ASP A 172 -6.03 10.76 -3.21
C ASP A 172 -6.15 10.20 -1.80
N GLU A 173 -6.47 8.90 -1.65
CA GLU A 173 -6.49 8.20 -0.36
C GLU A 173 -5.12 8.27 0.34
N ASN A 174 -4.04 8.03 -0.39
CA ASN A 174 -2.68 8.07 0.16
C ASN A 174 -2.26 9.50 0.55
N ILE A 175 -2.57 10.50 -0.27
CA ILE A 175 -2.30 11.91 0.02
C ILE A 175 -3.06 12.35 1.27
N LEU A 176 -4.34 12.01 1.38
CA LEU A 176 -5.17 12.35 2.55
C LEU A 176 -4.57 11.77 3.85
N ASN A 177 -4.25 10.47 3.84
CA ASN A 177 -3.71 9.79 5.02
C ASN A 177 -2.29 10.28 5.36
N SER A 178 -1.42 10.50 4.36
CA SER A 178 -0.08 11.06 4.55
C SER A 178 -0.11 12.49 5.09
N THR A 179 -1.00 13.32 4.57
CA THR A 179 -1.18 14.71 5.03
C THR A 179 -1.60 14.73 6.49
N ARG A 180 -2.60 13.93 6.88
CA ARG A 180 -3.04 13.82 8.27
C ARG A 180 -1.94 13.35 9.21
N ALA A 181 -1.16 12.35 8.81
CA ALA A 181 -0.02 11.88 9.58
C ALA A 181 1.05 12.97 9.74
N THR A 182 1.35 13.71 8.67
CA THR A 182 2.31 14.81 8.69
C THR A 182 1.83 15.94 9.60
N ASP A 183 0.57 16.37 9.49
CA ASP A 183 0.02 17.44 10.31
C ASP A 183 -0.03 17.07 11.81
N PHE A 184 -0.23 15.77 12.14
CA PHE A 184 -0.13 15.29 13.52
C PHE A 184 1.31 15.33 14.04
N ILE A 185 2.27 14.89 13.23
CA ILE A 185 3.69 14.85 13.60
C ILE A 185 4.29 16.25 13.71
N THR A 186 3.88 17.16 12.81
CA THR A 186 4.42 18.52 12.69
C THR A 186 3.33 19.58 12.89
N PRO A 187 2.76 19.72 14.11
CA PRO A 187 1.66 20.67 14.38
C PRO A 187 2.09 22.11 14.09
N LYS A 188 1.24 22.87 13.37
CA LYS A 188 1.53 24.22 12.91
C LYS A 188 0.98 25.32 13.80
N SER A 189 0.16 25.00 14.78
CA SER A 189 -0.43 25.92 15.73
C SER A 189 -0.35 25.41 17.15
N GLU A 190 -0.50 26.30 18.11
CA GLU A 190 -0.56 25.96 19.54
C GLU A 190 -1.70 24.97 19.84
N ILE A 191 -2.85 25.19 19.24
CA ILE A 191 -4.03 24.32 19.38
C ILE A 191 -3.74 22.92 18.80
N SER A 192 -3.11 22.82 17.64
CA SER A 192 -2.75 21.54 17.04
C SER A 192 -1.74 20.79 17.90
N ARG A 193 -0.81 21.51 18.54
CA ARG A 193 0.17 20.93 19.47
C ARG A 193 -0.52 20.42 20.73
N LEU A 194 -1.38 21.22 21.33
CA LEU A 194 -2.16 20.83 22.50
C LEU A 194 -3.00 19.57 22.23
N PHE A 195 -3.65 19.53 21.06
CA PHE A 195 -4.43 18.36 20.64
C PHE A 195 -3.52 17.10 20.51
N ARG A 196 -2.40 17.21 19.81
CA ARG A 196 -1.45 16.10 19.67
C ARG A 196 -0.98 15.57 21.03
N ASP A 197 -0.57 16.48 21.93
CA ASP A 197 0.00 16.12 23.22
C ASP A 197 -1.07 15.47 24.11
N ALA A 198 -2.31 15.97 24.09
CA ALA A 198 -3.44 15.37 24.79
C ALA A 198 -3.77 13.96 24.25
N VAL A 199 -3.73 13.77 22.92
CA VAL A 199 -3.94 12.46 22.29
C VAL A 199 -2.82 11.48 22.68
N LEU A 200 -1.55 11.91 22.68
CA LEU A 200 -0.42 11.08 23.09
C LEU A 200 -0.54 10.66 24.55
N GLU A 201 -0.95 11.57 25.44
CA GLU A 201 -1.15 11.26 26.86
C GLU A 201 -2.29 10.23 27.06
N LEU A 202 -3.42 10.44 26.41
CA LEU A 202 -4.54 9.49 26.45
C LEU A 202 -4.18 8.13 25.84
N ALA A 203 -3.33 8.08 24.82
CA ALA A 203 -2.92 6.85 24.15
C ALA A 203 -2.12 5.90 25.05
N LYS A 204 -1.54 6.40 26.14
CA LYS A 204 -0.85 5.57 27.14
C LYS A 204 -1.79 4.55 27.79
N SER A 205 -3.04 4.94 28.06
CA SER A 205 -4.00 4.12 28.81
C SER A 205 -5.29 3.80 28.06
N HIS A 206 -5.62 4.50 26.97
CA HIS A 206 -6.90 4.35 26.27
C HIS A 206 -6.72 3.83 24.84
N ALA A 207 -7.33 2.69 24.53
CA ALA A 207 -7.23 2.06 23.21
C ALA A 207 -7.77 2.95 22.08
N PHE A 208 -8.86 3.68 22.29
CA PHE A 208 -9.43 4.56 21.27
C PHE A 208 -8.46 5.67 20.85
N ALA A 209 -7.70 6.23 21.80
CA ALA A 209 -6.75 7.29 21.52
C ALA A 209 -5.55 6.79 20.69
N ARG A 210 -5.17 5.51 20.84
CA ARG A 210 -4.12 4.88 20.02
C ARG A 210 -4.49 4.85 18.54
N THR A 211 -5.77 4.74 18.19
CA THR A 211 -6.23 4.76 16.79
C THR A 211 -6.10 6.15 16.15
N LEU A 212 -6.05 7.23 16.95
CA LEU A 212 -5.81 8.59 16.47
C LEU A 212 -4.32 8.82 16.16
N VAL A 213 -3.42 8.16 16.90
CA VAL A 213 -1.96 8.19 16.64
C VAL A 213 -1.61 7.29 15.47
N ASN A 214 -2.16 6.07 15.46
CA ASN A 214 -1.90 5.08 14.44
C ASN A 214 -3.23 4.49 13.94
N SER A 215 -3.69 4.97 12.81
CA SER A 215 -4.94 4.50 12.19
C SER A 215 -4.87 3.06 11.69
N GLY A 216 -3.74 2.37 11.81
CA GLY A 216 -3.51 1.04 11.24
C GLY A 216 -3.42 1.02 9.70
N ARG A 217 -3.48 2.18 9.04
CA ARG A 217 -3.53 2.29 7.57
C ARG A 217 -2.17 2.66 6.94
N LEU A 218 -1.07 2.51 7.67
CA LEU A 218 0.24 2.95 7.21
C LEU A 218 0.69 2.25 5.91
N SER A 219 0.28 1.01 5.70
CA SER A 219 0.71 0.22 4.53
C SER A 219 -0.44 -0.53 3.87
N VAL A 220 -1.70 -0.24 4.25
CA VAL A 220 -2.85 -0.91 3.65
C VAL A 220 -3.17 -0.24 2.31
N PRO A 221 -3.21 -0.99 1.20
CA PRO A 221 -3.63 -0.48 -0.10
C PRO A 221 -5.06 0.08 -0.07
N ALA A 222 -5.33 1.04 -0.94
CA ALA A 222 -6.68 1.56 -1.10
C ALA A 222 -7.61 0.46 -1.63
N THR A 223 -8.84 0.40 -1.09
CA THR A 223 -9.88 -0.48 -1.64
C THR A 223 -10.55 0.22 -2.82
N LEU A 224 -10.39 -0.29 -4.02
CA LEU A 224 -10.86 0.31 -5.27
C LEU A 224 -12.37 0.09 -5.48
N ARG A 225 -13.19 0.50 -4.50
CA ARG A 225 -14.65 0.23 -4.44
C ARG A 225 -15.41 0.78 -5.65
N THR A 226 -14.95 1.88 -6.21
CA THR A 226 -15.60 2.58 -7.32
C THR A 226 -15.09 2.13 -8.69
N SER A 227 -14.21 1.15 -8.74
CA SER A 227 -13.71 0.62 -10.01
C SER A 227 -14.82 -0.03 -10.82
N ALA A 228 -14.94 0.37 -12.09
CA ALA A 228 -15.88 -0.23 -13.03
C ALA A 228 -15.55 -1.71 -13.33
N LEU A 229 -14.33 -2.15 -12.99
CA LEU A 229 -13.88 -3.54 -13.18
C LEU A 229 -14.43 -4.49 -12.13
N ASN A 230 -15.05 -3.99 -11.07
CA ASN A 230 -15.61 -4.80 -10.00
C ASN A 230 -17.01 -5.28 -10.35
N SER A 231 -17.30 -6.55 -10.11
CA SER A 231 -18.66 -7.06 -10.11
C SER A 231 -19.33 -6.80 -8.75
N PRO A 232 -20.57 -6.31 -8.72
CA PRO A 232 -21.32 -6.14 -7.47
C PRO A 232 -21.51 -7.48 -6.76
N ASP A 233 -21.49 -7.46 -5.42
CA ASP A 233 -21.87 -8.61 -4.63
C ASP A 233 -23.34 -8.98 -4.84
N THR A 234 -23.59 -10.25 -5.06
CA THR A 234 -24.96 -10.84 -5.11
C THR A 234 -25.27 -11.64 -3.84
N ASP A 235 -24.23 -12.05 -3.14
CA ASP A 235 -24.32 -12.82 -1.91
C ASP A 235 -23.91 -12.00 -0.69
N ALA A 236 -24.39 -12.37 0.49
CA ALA A 236 -23.96 -11.78 1.75
C ALA A 236 -22.61 -12.34 2.19
N PHE A 237 -21.68 -11.44 2.50
CA PHE A 237 -20.36 -11.72 3.06
C PHE A 237 -20.07 -10.81 4.25
N GLU A 238 -19.32 -11.34 5.20
CA GLU A 238 -18.77 -10.55 6.30
C GLU A 238 -17.34 -10.09 5.96
N GLY A 239 -16.88 -9.07 6.70
CA GLY A 239 -15.50 -8.59 6.60
C GLY A 239 -15.24 -7.58 5.47
N SER A 240 -13.96 -7.32 5.21
CA SER A 240 -13.49 -6.20 4.38
C SER A 240 -13.01 -6.61 2.98
N LEU A 241 -12.96 -7.92 2.66
CA LEU A 241 -12.51 -8.40 1.35
C LEU A 241 -13.60 -8.27 0.29
N VAL A 242 -14.09 -7.06 0.09
CA VAL A 242 -15.10 -6.71 -0.93
C VAL A 242 -14.47 -6.60 -2.32
N PRO A 243 -15.26 -6.63 -3.42
CA PRO A 243 -14.74 -6.27 -4.74
C PRO A 243 -14.03 -4.91 -4.71
N GLY A 244 -12.82 -4.88 -5.28
CA GLY A 244 -11.88 -3.75 -5.21
C GLY A 244 -10.87 -3.81 -4.05
N ALA A 245 -11.03 -4.69 -3.08
CA ALA A 245 -10.02 -4.91 -2.04
C ALA A 245 -8.85 -5.74 -2.58
N VAL A 246 -7.66 -5.49 -2.03
CA VAL A 246 -6.52 -6.39 -2.26
C VAL A 246 -6.77 -7.70 -1.53
N ALA A 247 -6.46 -8.82 -2.17
CA ALA A 247 -6.58 -10.15 -1.59
C ALA A 247 -5.73 -10.28 -0.31
N ALA A 248 -6.27 -10.98 0.68
CA ALA A 248 -5.58 -11.22 1.93
C ALA A 248 -4.72 -12.47 1.84
N ASP A 249 -3.44 -12.36 2.15
CA ASP A 249 -2.57 -13.52 2.24
C ASP A 249 -2.91 -14.40 3.46
N ALA A 250 -2.60 -15.68 3.38
CA ALA A 250 -2.75 -16.62 4.47
C ALA A 250 -1.80 -17.82 4.28
N PRO A 251 -1.36 -18.48 5.38
CA PRO A 251 -0.65 -19.74 5.25
C PRO A 251 -1.59 -20.79 4.68
N VAL A 252 -1.07 -21.60 3.78
CA VAL A 252 -1.78 -22.72 3.14
C VAL A 252 -0.85 -23.93 3.03
N ILE A 253 -1.44 -25.13 2.91
CA ILE A 253 -0.71 -26.31 2.50
C ILE A 253 -0.91 -26.49 1.01
N ARG A 254 0.18 -26.53 0.27
CA ARG A 254 0.21 -26.71 -1.19
C ARG A 254 -0.22 -28.10 -1.60
N ALA A 255 -0.49 -28.28 -2.88
CA ALA A 255 -0.82 -29.60 -3.46
C ALA A 255 0.30 -30.64 -3.28
N ASP A 256 1.56 -30.20 -3.13
CA ASP A 256 2.71 -31.07 -2.82
C ASP A 256 2.89 -31.38 -1.33
N GLY A 257 1.96 -30.92 -0.48
CA GLY A 257 1.97 -31.10 0.97
C GLY A 257 2.90 -30.14 1.73
N GLN A 258 3.58 -29.21 1.06
CA GLN A 258 4.46 -28.24 1.70
C GLN A 258 3.70 -27.00 2.18
N ALA A 259 4.20 -26.38 3.25
CA ALA A 259 3.67 -25.10 3.72
C ALA A 259 3.99 -23.99 2.71
N GLY A 260 3.02 -23.11 2.46
CA GLY A 260 3.15 -21.98 1.55
C GLY A 260 2.27 -20.82 1.95
N TRP A 261 2.12 -19.87 1.06
CA TRP A 261 1.30 -18.69 1.22
C TRP A 261 0.32 -18.56 0.05
N LEU A 262 -0.94 -18.27 0.35
CA LEU A 262 -2.03 -18.23 -0.64
C LEU A 262 -1.71 -17.35 -1.85
N LEU A 263 -1.16 -16.16 -1.63
CA LEU A 263 -0.87 -15.25 -2.73
C LEU A 263 0.34 -15.65 -3.57
N HIS A 264 1.20 -16.54 -3.06
CA HIS A 264 2.27 -17.16 -3.89
C HIS A 264 1.72 -18.21 -4.86
N GLU A 265 0.58 -18.81 -4.52
CA GLU A 265 -0.11 -19.76 -5.41
C GLU A 265 -0.94 -19.05 -6.48
N ALA A 266 -1.24 -17.76 -6.28
CA ALA A 266 -1.94 -16.95 -7.27
C ALA A 266 -1.09 -16.83 -8.55
N GLY A 267 -1.73 -16.99 -9.69
CA GLY A 267 -1.05 -16.93 -11.00
C GLY A 267 -0.41 -15.56 -11.25
N SER A 268 0.87 -15.53 -11.57
CA SER A 268 1.52 -14.31 -12.05
C SER A 268 0.96 -13.93 -13.43
N CYS A 269 0.52 -12.69 -13.58
CA CYS A 269 -0.05 -12.17 -14.84
C CYS A 269 -1.31 -12.91 -15.35
N ALA A 270 -2.03 -13.62 -14.47
CA ALA A 270 -3.29 -14.31 -14.78
C ALA A 270 -4.37 -13.95 -13.76
N PHE A 271 -5.62 -14.08 -14.17
CA PHE A 271 -6.71 -14.10 -13.20
C PHE A 271 -6.59 -15.33 -12.32
N THR A 272 -7.00 -15.23 -11.05
CA THR A 272 -6.95 -16.36 -10.12
C THR A 272 -8.32 -16.58 -9.51
N ALA A 273 -8.86 -17.79 -9.65
CA ALA A 273 -10.03 -18.23 -8.91
C ALA A 273 -9.57 -18.95 -7.63
N VAL A 274 -9.73 -18.32 -6.47
CA VAL A 274 -9.53 -18.96 -5.17
C VAL A 274 -10.83 -19.66 -4.80
N VAL A 275 -10.80 -20.99 -4.76
CA VAL A 275 -11.98 -21.85 -4.52
C VAL A 275 -11.81 -22.56 -3.18
N PHE A 276 -12.74 -22.33 -2.27
CA PHE A 276 -12.73 -22.91 -0.93
C PHE A 276 -13.52 -24.21 -0.86
N GLY A 277 -12.95 -25.20 -0.20
CA GLY A 277 -13.48 -26.54 -0.05
C GLY A 277 -12.77 -27.58 -0.90
N ASP A 278 -13.07 -28.86 -0.62
CA ASP A 278 -12.51 -30.04 -1.27
C ASP A 278 -13.58 -31.02 -1.79
N GLY A 279 -14.85 -30.66 -1.63
CA GLY A 279 -16.00 -31.45 -2.07
C GLY A 279 -16.44 -31.13 -3.50
N GLU A 280 -17.50 -31.82 -3.95
CA GLU A 280 -18.09 -31.71 -5.29
C GLU A 280 -18.50 -30.28 -5.67
N THR A 281 -18.94 -29.46 -4.68
CA THR A 281 -19.32 -28.06 -4.92
C THR A 281 -18.09 -27.25 -5.35
N ALA A 282 -16.97 -27.44 -4.68
CA ALA A 282 -15.71 -26.79 -5.01
C ALA A 282 -15.11 -27.31 -6.34
N ASP A 283 -15.28 -28.59 -6.66
CA ASP A 283 -14.88 -29.14 -7.96
C ASP A 283 -15.64 -28.47 -9.10
N ARG A 284 -16.95 -28.38 -8.99
CA ARG A 284 -17.79 -27.68 -9.97
C ARG A 284 -17.38 -26.22 -10.15
N ALA A 285 -17.11 -25.51 -9.05
CA ALA A 285 -16.68 -24.13 -9.10
C ALA A 285 -15.30 -23.95 -9.79
N ALA A 286 -14.36 -24.88 -9.54
CA ALA A 286 -13.05 -24.88 -10.21
C ALA A 286 -13.16 -25.12 -11.72
N ILE A 287 -14.00 -26.08 -12.13
CA ILE A 287 -14.31 -26.35 -13.54
C ILE A 287 -14.94 -25.12 -14.19
N ALA A 288 -15.96 -24.52 -13.54
CA ALA A 288 -16.64 -23.33 -14.02
C ALA A 288 -15.69 -22.15 -14.25
N ALA A 289 -14.73 -21.94 -13.36
CA ALA A 289 -13.72 -20.89 -13.50
C ALA A 289 -12.77 -21.16 -14.70
N ALA A 290 -12.33 -22.40 -14.88
CA ALA A 290 -11.48 -22.77 -16.01
C ALA A 290 -12.21 -22.61 -17.36
N GLU A 291 -13.48 -23.08 -17.46
CA GLU A 291 -14.32 -22.95 -18.64
C GLU A 291 -14.59 -21.47 -19.00
N ALA A 292 -14.88 -20.64 -17.99
CA ALA A 292 -15.10 -19.20 -18.18
C ALA A 292 -13.84 -18.50 -18.69
N GLY A 293 -12.66 -18.85 -18.16
CA GLY A 293 -11.38 -18.33 -18.63
C GLY A 293 -11.08 -18.69 -20.06
N ALA A 294 -11.27 -19.97 -20.42
CA ALA A 294 -11.10 -20.45 -21.80
C ALA A 294 -12.06 -19.73 -22.77
N ALA A 295 -13.32 -19.56 -22.38
CA ALA A 295 -14.32 -18.83 -23.18
C ALA A 295 -14.00 -17.34 -23.31
N ALA A 296 -13.39 -16.72 -22.28
CA ALA A 296 -12.94 -15.32 -22.30
C ALA A 296 -11.61 -15.12 -23.05
N GLY A 297 -10.90 -16.18 -23.44
CA GLY A 297 -9.59 -16.09 -24.06
C GLY A 297 -8.49 -15.58 -23.14
N VAL A 298 -8.66 -15.71 -21.82
CA VAL A 298 -7.67 -15.30 -20.82
C VAL A 298 -7.34 -16.45 -19.86
N PRO A 299 -6.10 -16.58 -19.40
CA PRO A 299 -5.76 -17.61 -18.42
C PRO A 299 -6.41 -17.32 -17.06
N VAL A 300 -7.04 -18.33 -16.47
CA VAL A 300 -7.53 -18.33 -15.09
C VAL A 300 -6.85 -19.45 -14.33
N THR A 301 -6.01 -19.10 -13.36
CA THR A 301 -5.40 -20.07 -12.44
C THR A 301 -6.43 -20.41 -11.36
N THR A 302 -6.58 -21.68 -11.03
CA THR A 302 -7.44 -22.09 -9.91
C THR A 302 -6.57 -22.52 -8.73
N VAL A 303 -6.79 -21.88 -7.58
CA VAL A 303 -6.18 -22.22 -6.29
C VAL A 303 -7.24 -22.84 -5.38
N ARG A 304 -7.04 -24.08 -4.98
CA ARG A 304 -7.93 -24.78 -4.06
C ARG A 304 -7.45 -24.60 -2.62
N VAL A 305 -8.36 -24.21 -1.74
CA VAL A 305 -8.11 -24.03 -0.32
C VAL A 305 -9.08 -24.89 0.47
N PRO A 306 -8.65 -26.02 1.03
CA PRO A 306 -9.49 -26.84 1.91
C PRO A 306 -10.02 -26.05 3.11
N ILE A 307 -11.17 -26.47 3.63
CA ILE A 307 -11.74 -25.88 4.86
C ILE A 307 -11.43 -26.84 6.02
N ASP A 308 -10.28 -26.64 6.60
CA ASP A 308 -9.78 -27.42 7.73
C ASP A 308 -9.00 -26.52 8.71
N GLU A 309 -8.40 -27.11 9.74
CA GLU A 309 -7.64 -26.38 10.76
C GLU A 309 -6.37 -25.73 10.20
N ALA A 310 -5.69 -26.37 9.25
CA ALA A 310 -4.47 -25.84 8.63
C ALA A 310 -4.75 -24.56 7.82
N HIS A 311 -5.96 -24.44 7.25
CA HIS A 311 -6.40 -23.31 6.44
C HIS A 311 -7.37 -22.35 7.16
N ALA A 312 -7.54 -22.48 8.48
CA ALA A 312 -8.51 -21.73 9.26
C ALA A 312 -8.35 -20.20 9.13
N LEU A 313 -7.12 -19.70 8.98
CA LEU A 313 -6.88 -18.27 8.80
C LEU A 313 -7.36 -17.79 7.43
N ALA A 314 -7.13 -18.54 6.36
CA ALA A 314 -7.64 -18.26 5.03
C ALA A 314 -9.17 -18.26 5.04
N THR A 315 -9.78 -19.33 5.55
CA THR A 315 -11.24 -19.49 5.70
C THR A 315 -11.88 -18.30 6.40
N ARG A 316 -11.29 -17.86 7.52
CA ARG A 316 -11.79 -16.70 8.28
C ARG A 316 -11.60 -15.38 7.54
N ARG A 317 -10.43 -15.14 6.91
CA ARG A 317 -10.14 -13.88 6.18
C ARG A 317 -11.06 -13.68 4.99
N TYR A 318 -11.42 -14.78 4.33
CA TYR A 318 -12.29 -14.79 3.15
C TYR A 318 -13.77 -15.04 3.49
N ASP A 319 -14.12 -15.13 4.78
CA ASP A 319 -15.48 -15.53 5.19
C ASP A 319 -15.98 -16.74 4.36
N ALA A 320 -15.11 -17.74 4.18
CA ALA A 320 -15.32 -18.80 3.23
C ALA A 320 -16.15 -19.95 3.79
N ARG A 321 -16.97 -20.54 2.93
CA ARG A 321 -17.71 -21.79 3.13
C ARG A 321 -17.45 -22.70 1.93
N ASP A 322 -17.79 -23.96 2.03
CA ASP A 322 -17.63 -24.89 0.90
C ASP A 322 -18.29 -24.36 -0.39
N GLY A 323 -17.51 -24.30 -1.48
CA GLY A 323 -17.93 -23.73 -2.75
C GLY A 323 -17.76 -22.21 -2.89
N THR A 324 -17.29 -21.49 -1.86
CA THR A 324 -17.00 -20.05 -1.97
C THR A 324 -15.89 -19.81 -2.98
N VAL A 325 -16.09 -18.83 -3.86
CA VAL A 325 -15.12 -18.42 -4.89
C VAL A 325 -14.81 -16.95 -4.78
N TYR A 326 -13.54 -16.61 -4.86
CA TYR A 326 -13.04 -15.26 -5.09
C TYR A 326 -12.29 -15.21 -6.40
N LEU A 327 -12.69 -14.31 -7.30
CA LEU A 327 -11.96 -14.05 -8.54
C LEU A 327 -11.03 -12.86 -8.33
N LEU A 328 -9.73 -13.10 -8.45
CA LEU A 328 -8.69 -12.11 -8.33
C LEU A 328 -8.18 -11.69 -9.70
N ARG A 329 -7.96 -10.40 -9.88
CA ARG A 329 -7.25 -9.85 -11.05
C ARG A 329 -5.74 -10.19 -10.97
N PRO A 330 -5.00 -10.03 -12.09
CA PRO A 330 -3.55 -10.24 -12.09
C PRO A 330 -2.77 -9.38 -11.09
N ASP A 331 -3.31 -8.22 -10.67
CA ASP A 331 -2.78 -7.35 -9.60
C ASP A 331 -3.36 -7.68 -8.21
N GLN A 332 -3.85 -8.89 -8.03
CA GLN A 332 -4.34 -9.46 -6.77
C GLN A 332 -5.51 -8.68 -6.13
N HIS A 333 -6.22 -7.84 -6.87
CA HIS A 333 -7.47 -7.26 -6.38
C HIS A 333 -8.64 -8.22 -6.62
N VAL A 334 -9.53 -8.31 -5.63
CA VAL A 334 -10.81 -9.02 -5.78
C VAL A 334 -11.65 -8.26 -6.79
N CYS A 335 -12.00 -8.88 -7.92
CA CYS A 335 -12.94 -8.28 -8.87
C CYS A 335 -14.36 -8.84 -8.74
N ALA A 336 -14.51 -10.04 -8.16
CA ALA A 336 -15.80 -10.66 -7.87
C ALA A 336 -15.67 -11.73 -6.79
N ARG A 337 -16.78 -12.06 -6.11
CA ARG A 337 -16.87 -13.16 -5.15
C ARG A 337 -18.29 -13.74 -5.10
N TRP A 338 -18.40 -15.03 -4.81
CA TRP A 338 -19.67 -15.73 -4.72
C TRP A 338 -19.61 -16.82 -3.64
N ARG A 339 -20.77 -17.11 -3.06
CA ARG A 339 -20.95 -18.33 -2.24
C ARG A 339 -20.94 -19.58 -3.11
N ARG A 340 -21.45 -19.46 -4.33
CA ARG A 340 -21.42 -20.48 -5.38
C ARG A 340 -21.32 -19.78 -6.73
N ALA A 341 -20.31 -20.13 -7.50
CA ALA A 341 -20.12 -19.57 -8.84
C ALA A 341 -20.45 -20.61 -9.91
N ASP A 342 -21.10 -20.16 -10.97
CA ASP A 342 -21.22 -20.89 -12.23
C ASP A 342 -20.35 -20.24 -13.32
N ALA A 343 -20.19 -20.95 -14.44
CA ALA A 343 -19.36 -20.47 -15.55
C ALA A 343 -19.86 -19.13 -16.14
N GLY A 344 -21.18 -18.91 -16.16
CA GLY A 344 -21.78 -17.67 -16.64
C GLY A 344 -21.45 -16.47 -15.76
N ALA A 345 -21.56 -16.62 -14.43
CA ALA A 345 -21.22 -15.58 -13.47
C ALA A 345 -19.72 -15.22 -13.51
N VAL A 346 -18.84 -16.23 -13.57
CA VAL A 346 -17.40 -16.01 -13.69
C VAL A 346 -17.05 -15.34 -15.02
N ARG A 347 -17.68 -15.80 -16.14
CA ARG A 347 -17.48 -15.19 -17.45
C ARG A 347 -17.91 -13.71 -17.47
N ALA A 348 -19.07 -13.38 -16.94
CA ALA A 348 -19.54 -12.00 -16.86
C ALA A 348 -18.60 -11.10 -16.03
N ALA A 349 -18.01 -11.65 -14.95
CA ALA A 349 -17.03 -10.92 -14.16
C ALA A 349 -15.70 -10.72 -14.90
N LEU A 350 -15.23 -11.71 -15.66
CA LEU A 350 -14.05 -11.57 -16.52
C LEU A 350 -14.28 -10.53 -17.61
N ASP A 351 -15.42 -10.59 -18.32
CA ASP A 351 -15.76 -9.63 -19.36
C ASP A 351 -15.83 -8.19 -18.80
N ARG A 352 -16.37 -8.01 -17.60
CA ARG A 352 -16.37 -6.72 -16.90
C ARG A 352 -14.96 -6.28 -16.54
N ALA A 353 -14.14 -7.16 -15.93
CA ALA A 353 -12.77 -6.84 -15.53
C ALA A 353 -11.86 -6.52 -16.73
N LEU A 354 -12.20 -7.00 -17.92
CA LEU A 354 -11.50 -6.73 -19.18
C LEU A 354 -12.13 -5.59 -19.99
N CYS A 355 -13.21 -4.96 -19.52
CA CYS A 355 -13.99 -3.96 -20.28
C CYS A 355 -14.55 -4.48 -21.63
N CYS A 356 -14.82 -5.78 -21.75
CA CYS A 356 -15.32 -6.38 -23.00
C CYS A 356 -16.83 -6.19 -23.21
N ASN A 357 -17.57 -5.72 -22.18
CA ASN A 357 -19.02 -5.47 -22.21
C ASN A 357 -19.36 -3.96 -22.20
N ALA A 358 -18.43 -3.08 -22.62
CA ALA A 358 -18.61 -1.64 -22.65
C ALA A 358 -19.23 -1.18 -23.99
#